data_5dad25f10616e1d5091ed5cf608fb46d
#
_entry.id   5dad25f10616e1d5091ed5cf608fb46d
#
_cell.length_a   1.000
_cell.length_b   1.000
_cell.length_c   1.000
_cell.angle_alpha   90.00
_cell.angle_beta   90.00
_cell.angle_gamma   90.00
#
_symmetry.space_group_name_H-M   'P 1'
#
loop_
_entity.id
_entity.type
_entity.pdbx_description
1 polymer ?
#
loop_
_entity_poly.entity_id
_entity_poly.type
_entity_poly.pdbx_seq_one_letter_code
_entity_poly.pdbx_strand_id
1 'polypeptide(L)'
;MRRCLLLTLALLMFLCLPGAASAQAPTPQQAGLIIVGEKGAIATYCITFTEPALTGLSLLERAGVALTVHTGGGAAICGIGELGCPATDCFCQCKAAPCRYWSYFHREADGTWRYSARGADSWPIANGDVDAWVWGDGATAPPALSLAEIC
;
A
#
# COMPACT_ATOMS: atom_id res chain seq x y z
N MET A 1 -44.26 11.42 -54.38
CA MET A 1 -44.31 11.39 -52.94
C MET A 1 -43.65 10.13 -52.29
N ARG A 2 -43.77 8.92 -52.87
CA ARG A 2 -43.12 7.69 -52.32
C ARG A 2 -41.59 7.66 -52.38
N ARG A 3 -40.94 8.35 -53.35
CA ARG A 3 -39.47 8.36 -53.48
C ARG A 3 -38.73 9.27 -52.53
N CYS A 4 -39.37 10.33 -52.02
CA CYS A 4 -38.78 11.22 -51.03
C CYS A 4 -38.80 10.61 -49.62
N LEU A 5 -39.80 9.74 -49.34
CA LEU A 5 -39.94 9.11 -47.99
C LEU A 5 -38.87 8.03 -47.73
N LEU A 6 -38.39 7.36 -48.80
CA LEU A 6 -37.35 6.33 -48.68
C LEU A 6 -35.92 6.92 -48.50
N LEU A 7 -35.67 8.13 -49.02
CA LEU A 7 -34.39 8.82 -48.84
C LEU A 7 -34.22 9.41 -47.43
N THR A 8 -35.30 9.84 -46.78
CA THR A 8 -35.28 10.36 -45.40
C THR A 8 -35.08 9.23 -44.37
N LEU A 9 -35.61 8.01 -44.65
CA LEU A 9 -35.40 6.87 -43.73
C LEU A 9 -33.98 6.33 -43.77
N ALA A 10 -33.27 6.39 -44.92
CA ALA A 10 -31.87 5.97 -45.06
C ALA A 10 -30.89 6.93 -44.35
N LEU A 11 -31.23 8.22 -44.23
CA LEU A 11 -30.36 9.21 -43.57
C LEU A 11 -30.41 9.13 -42.03
N LEU A 12 -31.51 8.63 -41.45
CA LEU A 12 -31.68 8.48 -40.01
C LEU A 12 -31.00 7.24 -39.45
N MET A 13 -30.63 6.27 -40.25
CA MET A 13 -29.99 5.01 -39.82
C MET A 13 -28.49 5.11 -39.66
N PHE A 14 -27.87 6.25 -40.05
CA PHE A 14 -26.39 6.40 -40.01
C PHE A 14 -25.87 7.11 -38.76
N LEU A 15 -26.73 7.49 -37.80
CA LEU A 15 -26.37 8.29 -36.62
C LEU A 15 -26.20 7.51 -35.32
N CYS A 16 -26.29 6.18 -35.35
CA CYS A 16 -26.07 5.32 -34.18
C CYS A 16 -24.81 4.45 -34.36
N LEU A 17 -23.64 5.08 -34.59
CA LEU A 17 -22.39 4.39 -34.32
C LEU A 17 -22.16 4.42 -32.81
N PRO A 18 -22.18 3.28 -32.11
CA PRO A 18 -21.74 3.24 -30.72
C PRO A 18 -20.28 3.69 -30.71
N GLY A 19 -20.01 4.85 -30.12
CA GLY A 19 -18.66 5.28 -29.86
C GLY A 19 -17.98 4.20 -29.03
N ALA A 20 -16.94 3.55 -29.57
CA ALA A 20 -16.12 2.65 -28.81
C ALA A 20 -15.45 3.47 -27.70
N ALA A 21 -15.97 3.36 -26.48
CA ALA A 21 -15.31 3.90 -25.30
C ALA A 21 -13.95 3.20 -25.18
N SER A 22 -12.87 3.87 -25.56
CA SER A 22 -11.52 3.42 -25.29
C SER A 22 -11.38 3.34 -23.76
N ALA A 23 -11.36 2.13 -23.22
CA ALA A 23 -10.97 1.91 -21.83
C ALA A 23 -9.50 2.37 -21.70
N GLN A 24 -9.29 3.48 -21.01
CA GLN A 24 -7.96 4.01 -20.73
C GLN A 24 -7.25 3.03 -19.81
N ALA A 25 -6.05 2.60 -20.19
CA ALA A 25 -5.25 1.73 -19.34
C ALA A 25 -5.01 2.43 -17.98
N PRO A 26 -5.09 1.70 -16.85
CA PRO A 26 -4.88 2.30 -15.54
C PRO A 26 -3.46 2.88 -15.47
N THR A 27 -3.35 4.10 -14.96
CA THR A 27 -2.06 4.78 -14.79
C THR A 27 -1.29 4.11 -13.65
N PRO A 28 -0.03 3.72 -13.86
CA PRO A 28 0.82 3.19 -12.79
C PRO A 28 0.98 4.19 -11.66
N GLN A 29 0.83 3.72 -10.44
CA GLN A 29 1.03 4.45 -9.19
C GLN A 29 2.24 3.88 -8.47
N GLN A 30 2.84 4.65 -7.56
CA GLN A 30 3.98 4.22 -6.78
C GLN A 30 3.81 4.57 -5.31
N ALA A 31 4.28 3.68 -4.43
CA ALA A 31 4.42 3.94 -3.01
C ALA A 31 5.77 3.41 -2.52
N GLY A 32 6.33 4.09 -1.52
CA GLY A 32 7.57 3.71 -0.87
C GLY A 32 7.31 2.87 0.38
N LEU A 33 8.15 1.88 0.60
CA LEU A 33 8.19 1.11 1.85
C LEU A 33 9.59 1.16 2.43
N ILE A 34 9.67 1.43 3.73
CA ILE A 34 10.90 1.38 4.52
C ILE A 34 10.74 0.31 5.60
N ILE A 35 11.71 -0.58 5.71
CA ILE A 35 11.79 -1.57 6.78
C ILE A 35 13.07 -1.31 7.56
N VAL A 36 12.92 -1.02 8.86
CA VAL A 36 14.05 -0.82 9.78
C VAL A 36 14.12 -2.01 10.71
N GLY A 37 15.11 -2.84 10.50
CA GLY A 37 15.35 -4.05 11.27
C GLY A 37 16.21 -3.81 12.51
N GLU A 38 16.74 -4.91 13.03
CA GLU A 38 17.62 -4.87 14.20
C GLU A 38 18.88 -4.02 13.93
N LYS A 39 19.35 -3.32 14.95
CA LYS A 39 20.53 -2.42 14.90
C LYS A 39 20.42 -1.32 13.84
N GLY A 40 19.20 -0.96 13.42
CA GLY A 40 18.96 0.11 12.44
C GLY A 40 19.27 -0.30 11.00
N ALA A 41 19.31 -1.58 10.68
CA ALA A 41 19.42 -2.05 9.29
C ALA A 41 18.20 -1.59 8.48
N ILE A 42 18.44 -0.90 7.36
CA ILE A 42 17.39 -0.30 6.54
C ILE A 42 17.29 -1.06 5.21
N ALA A 43 16.07 -1.43 4.83
CA ALA A 43 15.72 -1.86 3.49
C ALA A 43 14.59 -0.95 2.95
N THR A 44 14.66 -0.61 1.66
CA THR A 44 13.66 0.22 0.99
C THR A 44 13.14 -0.49 -0.25
N TYR A 45 11.85 -0.29 -0.54
CA TYR A 45 11.17 -0.90 -1.68
C TYR A 45 10.29 0.15 -2.36
N CYS A 46 10.43 0.28 -3.68
CA CYS A 46 9.51 1.04 -4.51
C CYS A 46 8.46 0.09 -5.08
N ILE A 47 7.20 0.26 -4.72
CA ILE A 47 6.12 -0.61 -5.13
C ILE A 47 5.25 0.09 -6.16
N THR A 48 5.19 -0.49 -7.37
CA THR A 48 4.29 -0.01 -8.43
C THR A 48 2.98 -0.79 -8.39
N PHE A 49 1.85 -0.09 -8.58
CA PHE A 49 0.52 -0.67 -8.55
C PHE A 49 -0.43 0.09 -9.47
N THR A 50 -1.61 -0.48 -9.73
CA THR A 50 -2.65 0.11 -10.61
C THR A 50 -4.01 0.20 -9.93
N GLU A 51 -4.13 -0.37 -8.76
CA GLU A 51 -5.32 -0.28 -7.91
C GLU A 51 -5.49 1.15 -7.37
N PRO A 52 -6.72 1.57 -7.02
CA PRO A 52 -6.96 2.90 -6.45
C PRO A 52 -6.18 3.16 -5.15
N ALA A 53 -5.96 2.11 -4.36
CA ALA A 53 -5.14 2.13 -3.15
C ALA A 53 -4.68 0.70 -2.81
N LEU A 54 -3.58 0.60 -2.07
CA LEU A 54 -3.16 -0.63 -1.39
C LEU A 54 -3.50 -0.54 0.11
N THR A 55 -3.16 -1.59 0.85
CA THR A 55 -3.07 -1.56 2.32
C THR A 55 -1.61 -1.72 2.74
N GLY A 56 -1.27 -1.38 3.98
CA GLY A 56 0.07 -1.61 4.50
C GLY A 56 0.50 -3.07 4.45
N LEU A 57 -0.44 -4.00 4.63
CA LEU A 57 -0.19 -5.43 4.45
C LEU A 57 0.15 -5.75 2.98
N SER A 58 -0.68 -5.28 2.04
CA SER A 58 -0.44 -5.49 0.61
C SER A 58 0.88 -4.86 0.14
N LEU A 59 1.29 -3.74 0.73
CA LEU A 59 2.58 -3.11 0.45
C LEU A 59 3.74 -4.02 0.85
N LEU A 60 3.69 -4.61 2.06
CA LEU A 60 4.68 -5.59 2.53
C LEU A 60 4.71 -6.86 1.68
N GLU A 61 3.53 -7.39 1.33
CA GLU A 61 3.41 -8.59 0.49
C GLU A 61 4.06 -8.37 -0.89
N ARG A 62 3.86 -7.18 -1.49
CA ARG A 62 4.46 -6.83 -2.79
C ARG A 62 5.95 -6.57 -2.73
N ALA A 63 6.48 -6.21 -1.58
CA ALA A 63 7.93 -6.15 -1.37
C ALA A 63 8.59 -7.54 -1.38
N GLY A 64 7.79 -8.61 -1.35
CA GLY A 64 8.29 -10.00 -1.42
C GLY A 64 9.02 -10.45 -0.16
N VAL A 65 8.84 -9.76 0.96
CA VAL A 65 9.43 -10.14 2.24
C VAL A 65 8.59 -11.22 2.93
N ALA A 66 9.24 -12.14 3.61
CA ALA A 66 8.52 -13.15 4.40
C ALA A 66 7.79 -12.47 5.56
N LEU A 67 6.53 -12.82 5.79
CA LEU A 67 5.69 -12.22 6.83
C LEU A 67 5.17 -13.27 7.80
N THR A 68 5.14 -12.91 9.07
CA THR A 68 4.36 -13.60 10.10
C THR A 68 3.23 -12.67 10.54
N VAL A 69 1.98 -13.05 10.22
CA VAL A 69 0.80 -12.22 10.45
C VAL A 69 -0.17 -12.90 11.41
N HIS A 70 -0.64 -12.16 12.42
CA HIS A 70 -1.78 -12.55 13.25
C HIS A 70 -3.05 -11.98 12.65
N THR A 71 -4.10 -12.80 12.45
CA THR A 71 -5.34 -12.42 11.76
C THR A 71 -6.57 -12.34 12.69
N GLY A 72 -6.39 -12.41 13.99
CA GLY A 72 -7.47 -12.33 14.97
C GLY A 72 -7.82 -10.88 15.33
N GLY A 73 -8.83 -10.28 14.68
CA GLY A 73 -9.27 -8.91 14.98
C GLY A 73 -8.54 -7.82 14.19
N GLY A 74 -8.01 -8.14 13.02
CA GLY A 74 -7.20 -7.30 12.13
C GLY A 74 -5.84 -7.93 11.87
N ALA A 75 -5.12 -7.44 10.85
CA ALA A 75 -3.79 -7.94 10.53
C ALA A 75 -2.72 -7.23 11.38
N ALA A 76 -2.17 -7.94 12.36
CA ALA A 76 -0.99 -7.48 13.08
C ALA A 76 0.26 -8.18 12.51
N ILE A 77 1.28 -7.41 12.16
CA ILE A 77 2.55 -7.93 11.68
C ILE A 77 3.40 -8.34 12.89
N CYS A 78 3.55 -9.64 13.07
CA CYS A 78 4.36 -10.21 14.15
C CYS A 78 5.81 -10.41 13.75
N GLY A 79 6.08 -10.64 12.45
CA GLY A 79 7.43 -10.84 11.92
C GLY A 79 7.57 -10.36 10.49
N ILE A 80 8.75 -9.83 10.16
CA ILE A 80 9.21 -9.50 8.82
C ILE A 80 10.57 -10.15 8.60
N GLY A 81 10.70 -10.99 7.59
CA GLY A 81 11.87 -11.85 7.42
C GLY A 81 11.98 -12.84 8.58
N GLU A 82 13.17 -12.94 9.14
CA GLU A 82 13.46 -13.79 10.32
C GLU A 82 13.30 -13.04 11.64
N LEU A 83 12.97 -11.74 11.60
CA LEU A 83 12.91 -10.90 12.79
C LEU A 83 11.46 -10.75 13.26
N GLY A 84 11.20 -11.03 14.54
CA GLY A 84 9.87 -10.88 15.11
C GLY A 84 9.47 -11.98 16.06
N CYS A 85 8.18 -12.25 16.09
CA CYS A 85 7.50 -13.19 16.98
C CYS A 85 6.58 -14.13 16.19
N PRO A 86 6.19 -15.29 16.75
CA PRO A 86 5.22 -16.18 16.12
C PRO A 86 3.83 -15.52 16.07
N ALA A 87 3.00 -15.92 15.10
CA ALA A 87 1.64 -15.40 14.91
C ALA A 87 0.71 -15.59 16.12
N THR A 88 1.03 -16.54 17.01
CA THR A 88 0.27 -16.79 18.24
C THR A 88 0.60 -15.81 19.37
N ASP A 89 1.71 -15.08 19.29
CA ASP A 89 2.15 -14.10 20.31
C ASP A 89 3.02 -13.02 19.67
N CYS A 90 2.42 -12.04 18.97
CA CYS A 90 3.13 -10.94 18.31
C CYS A 90 3.98 -10.07 19.26
N PHE A 91 3.71 -10.14 20.54
CA PHE A 91 4.43 -9.39 21.59
C PHE A 91 5.32 -10.29 22.45
N CYS A 92 5.82 -11.38 21.89
CA CYS A 92 6.64 -12.37 22.61
C CYS A 92 7.87 -11.75 23.30
N GLN A 93 8.38 -10.63 22.77
CA GLN A 93 9.52 -9.89 23.35
C GLN A 93 9.10 -8.71 24.23
N CYS A 94 7.82 -8.65 24.64
CA CYS A 94 7.30 -7.61 25.55
C CYS A 94 7.04 -8.11 26.98
N LYS A 95 7.50 -9.31 27.33
CA LYS A 95 7.34 -9.87 28.70
C LYS A 95 8.25 -9.19 29.72
N ALA A 96 9.28 -8.47 29.26
CA ALA A 96 10.18 -7.66 30.05
C ALA A 96 10.61 -6.42 29.24
N ALA A 97 11.11 -5.38 29.93
CA ALA A 97 11.68 -4.21 29.28
C ALA A 97 13.12 -4.48 28.76
N PRO A 98 13.52 -3.93 27.60
CA PRO A 98 12.66 -3.16 26.66
C PRO A 98 11.74 -4.08 25.84
N CYS A 99 10.48 -3.69 25.70
CA CYS A 99 9.54 -4.33 24.78
C CYS A 99 10.00 -4.09 23.33
N ARG A 100 9.95 -5.13 22.48
CA ARG A 100 10.27 -5.00 21.05
C ARG A 100 9.19 -5.66 20.20
N TYR A 101 8.75 -4.91 19.18
CA TYR A 101 7.72 -5.34 18.23
C TYR A 101 7.83 -4.55 16.93
N TRP A 102 7.10 -4.93 15.91
CA TRP A 102 7.02 -4.19 14.65
C TRP A 102 6.05 -3.02 14.79
N SER A 103 6.58 -1.81 14.76
CA SER A 103 5.83 -0.56 14.79
C SER A 103 5.58 -0.06 13.38
N TYR A 104 4.36 0.39 13.11
CA TYR A 104 3.91 0.86 11.80
C TYR A 104 3.77 2.37 11.77
N PHE A 105 4.32 3.02 10.75
CA PHE A 105 4.35 4.46 10.60
C PHE A 105 3.95 4.88 9.19
N HIS A 106 3.30 6.04 9.11
CA HIS A 106 2.94 6.74 7.88
C HIS A 106 3.71 8.04 7.77
N ARG A 107 4.24 8.34 6.60
CA ARG A 107 4.88 9.62 6.33
C ARG A 107 3.83 10.66 5.97
N GLU A 108 3.75 11.73 6.74
CA GLU A 108 2.84 12.85 6.49
C GLU A 108 3.38 13.76 5.37
N ALA A 109 2.51 14.61 4.82
CA ALA A 109 2.86 15.52 3.72
C ALA A 109 3.97 16.52 4.07
N ASP A 110 4.12 16.86 5.35
CA ASP A 110 5.19 17.72 5.87
C ASP A 110 6.53 16.97 6.09
N GLY A 111 6.54 15.67 5.80
CA GLY A 111 7.70 14.80 5.96
C GLY A 111 7.89 14.21 7.35
N THR A 112 7.01 14.50 8.31
CA THR A 112 7.04 13.89 9.64
C THR A 112 6.49 12.46 9.60
N TRP A 113 6.77 11.68 10.65
CA TRP A 113 6.25 10.33 10.82
C TRP A 113 5.15 10.30 11.86
N ARG A 114 4.06 9.65 11.51
CA ARG A 114 2.96 9.37 12.43
C ARG A 114 2.86 7.87 12.68
N TYR A 115 2.86 7.49 13.96
CA TYR A 115 2.58 6.10 14.37
C TYR A 115 1.16 5.72 13.94
N SER A 116 1.00 4.54 13.33
CA SER A 116 -0.31 4.09 12.86
C SER A 116 -1.25 3.75 14.02
N ALA A 117 -2.45 4.32 13.94
CA ALA A 117 -3.55 3.95 14.84
C ALA A 117 -4.41 2.79 14.30
N ARG A 118 -4.01 2.20 13.16
CA ARG A 118 -4.76 1.13 12.48
C ARG A 118 -3.85 -0.05 12.16
N GLY A 119 -4.47 -1.23 12.02
CA GLY A 119 -3.77 -2.43 11.55
C GLY A 119 -3.30 -2.29 10.10
N ALA A 120 -2.36 -3.15 9.71
CA ALA A 120 -1.75 -3.15 8.39
C ALA A 120 -2.75 -3.35 7.23
N ASP A 121 -3.86 -4.05 7.48
CA ASP A 121 -4.93 -4.32 6.51
C ASP A 121 -5.96 -3.19 6.37
N SER A 122 -5.90 -2.17 7.24
CA SER A 122 -6.96 -1.15 7.38
C SER A 122 -6.51 0.26 6.97
N TRP A 123 -5.22 0.48 6.74
CA TRP A 123 -4.69 1.77 6.31
C TRP A 123 -4.56 1.81 4.78
N PRO A 124 -5.27 2.74 4.10
CA PRO A 124 -5.15 2.91 2.66
C PRO A 124 -3.84 3.63 2.30
N ILE A 125 -3.16 3.11 1.29
CA ILE A 125 -1.94 3.67 0.71
C ILE A 125 -2.24 4.07 -0.72
N ALA A 126 -2.06 5.35 -1.02
CA ALA A 126 -2.28 5.94 -2.33
C ALA A 126 -0.96 6.20 -3.07
N ASN A 127 -1.08 6.71 -4.29
CA ASN A 127 0.07 7.15 -5.05
C ASN A 127 0.82 8.27 -4.33
N GLY A 128 2.12 8.10 -4.16
CA GLY A 128 2.98 9.10 -3.52
C GLY A 128 3.27 8.82 -2.04
N ASP A 129 2.53 7.92 -1.41
CA ASP A 129 2.69 7.61 0.02
C ASP A 129 3.99 6.87 0.31
N VAL A 130 4.50 7.07 1.51
CA VAL A 130 5.63 6.32 2.07
C VAL A 130 5.25 5.80 3.45
N ASP A 131 5.33 4.50 3.62
CA ASP A 131 5.08 3.83 4.88
C ASP A 131 6.34 3.15 5.41
N ALA A 132 6.41 2.97 6.72
CA ALA A 132 7.57 2.35 7.35
C ALA A 132 7.19 1.37 8.46
N TRP A 133 7.97 0.30 8.55
CA TRP A 133 7.95 -0.67 9.62
C TRP A 133 9.28 -0.63 10.38
N VAL A 134 9.21 -0.45 11.70
CA VAL A 134 10.40 -0.34 12.55
C VAL A 134 10.35 -1.40 13.64
N TRP A 135 11.39 -2.22 13.72
CA TRP A 135 11.58 -3.15 14.82
C TRP A 135 12.16 -2.43 16.04
N GLY A 136 11.39 -2.33 17.12
CA GLY A 136 11.82 -1.63 18.32
C GLY A 136 10.70 -1.45 19.33
N ASP A 137 10.85 -0.44 20.17
CA ASP A 137 9.93 -0.09 21.25
C ASP A 137 8.75 0.82 20.82
N GLY A 138 8.68 1.16 19.55
CA GLY A 138 7.68 2.08 18.99
C GLY A 138 8.00 3.56 19.16
N ALA A 139 9.08 3.91 19.84
CA ALA A 139 9.50 5.30 20.06
C ALA A 139 10.47 5.81 18.97
N THR A 140 11.19 4.89 18.31
CA THR A 140 12.16 5.24 17.28
C THR A 140 11.45 5.55 15.97
N ALA A 141 11.58 6.79 15.49
CA ALA A 141 11.05 7.18 14.19
C ALA A 141 11.85 6.54 13.03
N PRO A 142 11.19 6.23 11.90
CA PRO A 142 11.89 5.81 10.69
C PRO A 142 12.82 6.90 10.14
N PRO A 143 13.78 6.55 9.24
CA PRO A 143 14.60 7.55 8.55
C PRO A 143 13.75 8.46 7.67
N ALA A 144 14.15 9.73 7.54
CA ALA A 144 13.40 10.76 6.79
C ALA A 144 13.62 10.64 5.27
N LEU A 145 13.35 9.46 4.70
CA LEU A 145 13.44 9.23 3.25
C LEU A 145 12.14 9.63 2.56
N SER A 146 12.27 10.33 1.45
CA SER A 146 11.15 10.68 0.54
C SER A 146 10.89 9.54 -0.46
N LEU A 147 9.72 9.57 -1.14
CA LEU A 147 9.44 8.64 -2.22
C LEU A 147 10.50 8.70 -3.34
N ALA A 148 10.98 9.90 -3.68
CA ALA A 148 11.99 10.09 -4.73
C ALA A 148 13.36 9.49 -4.37
N GLU A 149 13.67 9.34 -3.08
CA GLU A 149 14.90 8.68 -2.62
C GLU A 149 14.73 7.15 -2.57
N ILE A 150 13.49 6.65 -2.49
CA ILE A 150 13.18 5.23 -2.46
C ILE A 150 12.96 4.70 -3.90
N CYS A 151 12.32 5.50 -4.73
CA CYS A 151 11.98 5.18 -6.11
C CYS A 151 12.87 5.89 -7.12
#